data_16c8dfdb91d16c6654b2ca8ae569f00f
#
_entry.id   16c8dfdb91d16c6654b2ca8ae569f00f
#
_cell.length_a   1.000
_cell.length_b   1.000
_cell.length_c   1.000
_cell.angle_alpha   90.00
_cell.angle_beta   90.00
_cell.angle_gamma   90.00
#
_symmetry.space_group_name_H-M   'P 1'
#
loop_
_entity.id
_entity.type
_entity.pdbx_description
1 polymer ?
#
loop_
_entity_poly.entity_id
_entity_poly.type
_entity_poly.pdbx_seq_one_letter_code
_entity_poly.pdbx_strand_id
1 'polypeptide(L)'
;ARRKIVVSSLGPFPLQLRPADNQQAVDTMISHWKRELEQVLPDRPDLIVLPEACDRYPAMNKEERLSYYRFRGDKIRDFFRDVARRNRCYIAYSAAREMPDGTWRNSTLLIDRNGEIAGIYNKNYPTVGEVTEWKTLAGKEAPVFQTDFGRVGMAICFDLNFHELLERYAKQRPDLIIFSSMYHGGLMQGYGAYHCRSYFVGAIAGPENNILNPLGARVACSTNYLPRVTAAINLDYQVVHLDENWEKLEAVKKKYGRGVTVFDPGFVG
;
A
#
# COMPACT_ATOMS: atom_id res chain seq x y z
N ALA A 1 11.23 -17.58 -13.35
CA ALA A 1 11.20 -17.59 -11.89
C ALA A 1 9.75 -17.45 -11.47
N ARG A 2 9.30 -18.17 -10.44
CA ARG A 2 7.93 -18.05 -9.92
C ARG A 2 7.86 -16.76 -9.12
N ARG A 3 6.94 -15.85 -9.48
CA ARG A 3 6.71 -14.58 -8.78
C ARG A 3 5.65 -14.76 -7.67
N LYS A 4 5.88 -15.77 -6.82
CA LYS A 4 5.08 -15.94 -5.59
C LYS A 4 5.72 -15.11 -4.48
N ILE A 5 4.95 -14.22 -3.87
CA ILE A 5 5.40 -13.33 -2.83
C ILE A 5 4.48 -13.40 -1.62
N VAL A 6 5.00 -13.05 -0.47
CA VAL A 6 4.24 -12.87 0.76
C VAL A 6 4.06 -11.37 0.99
N VAL A 7 2.82 -10.94 1.18
CA VAL A 7 2.46 -9.54 1.40
C VAL A 7 1.78 -9.39 2.73
N SER A 8 2.22 -8.41 3.51
CA SER A 8 1.59 -8.02 4.78
C SER A 8 1.01 -6.61 4.66
N SER A 9 -0.21 -6.43 5.13
CA SER A 9 -0.84 -5.13 5.32
C SER A 9 -1.06 -4.88 6.79
N LEU A 10 -0.61 -3.73 7.27
CA LEU A 10 -0.75 -3.27 8.65
C LEU A 10 -1.67 -2.05 8.69
N GLY A 11 -2.68 -2.07 9.54
CA GLY A 11 -3.64 -0.98 9.66
C GLY A 11 -4.06 -0.70 11.10
N PRO A 12 -3.11 -0.56 12.04
CA PRO A 12 -3.47 -0.12 13.38
C PRO A 12 -4.08 1.28 13.31
N PHE A 13 -4.98 1.61 14.26
CA PHE A 13 -5.43 2.98 14.43
C PHE A 13 -4.23 3.87 14.77
N PRO A 14 -4.23 5.14 14.30
CA PRO A 14 -3.22 6.09 14.70
C PRO A 14 -3.17 6.25 16.22
N LEU A 15 -1.97 6.48 16.76
CA LEU A 15 -1.78 6.70 18.19
C LEU A 15 -2.56 7.93 18.67
N GLN A 16 -3.50 7.71 19.58
CA GLN A 16 -4.31 8.77 20.20
C GLN A 16 -3.58 9.35 21.44
N LEU A 17 -2.32 9.68 21.23
CA LEU A 17 -1.43 10.22 22.27
C LEU A 17 -1.07 11.66 21.96
N ARG A 18 -0.72 12.39 23.00
CA ARG A 18 -0.14 13.73 22.91
C ARG A 18 1.23 13.70 23.60
N PRO A 19 2.30 13.38 22.86
CA PRO A 19 3.64 13.34 23.43
C PRO A 19 4.04 14.67 24.06
N ALA A 20 4.90 14.63 25.08
CA ALA A 20 5.31 15.83 25.81
C ALA A 20 6.21 16.75 24.96
N ASP A 21 7.00 16.16 24.07
CA ASP A 21 7.88 16.87 23.15
C ASP A 21 8.09 16.07 21.85
N ASN A 22 8.78 16.68 20.88
CA ASN A 22 9.03 16.08 19.58
C ASN A 22 9.96 14.86 19.64
N GLN A 23 10.90 14.81 20.58
CA GLN A 23 11.78 13.64 20.73
C GLN A 23 10.97 12.43 21.22
N GLN A 24 10.14 12.63 22.24
CA GLN A 24 9.22 11.60 22.72
C GLN A 24 8.26 11.16 21.62
N ALA A 25 7.77 12.10 20.79
CA ALA A 25 6.91 11.77 19.65
C ALA A 25 7.59 10.84 18.68
N VAL A 26 8.82 11.10 18.29
CA VAL A 26 9.59 10.22 17.38
C VAL A 26 9.87 8.87 18.02
N ASP A 27 10.36 8.83 19.24
CA ASP A 27 10.71 7.59 19.95
C ASP A 27 9.48 6.69 20.15
N THR A 28 8.36 7.27 20.54
CA THR A 28 7.08 6.57 20.72
C THR A 28 6.56 6.01 19.40
N MET A 29 6.64 6.77 18.31
CA MET A 29 6.21 6.33 17.00
C MET A 29 7.07 5.18 16.47
N ILE A 30 8.38 5.25 16.62
CA ILE A 30 9.30 4.17 16.26
C ILE A 30 9.00 2.91 17.09
N SER A 31 8.79 3.06 18.41
CA SER A 31 8.45 1.94 19.28
C SER A 31 7.11 1.31 18.92
N HIS A 32 6.12 2.12 18.54
CA HIS A 32 4.83 1.64 18.04
C HIS A 32 5.00 0.79 16.77
N TRP A 33 5.63 1.32 15.75
CA TRP A 33 5.83 0.60 14.49
C TRP A 33 6.74 -0.62 14.63
N LYS A 34 7.71 -0.58 15.53
CA LYS A 34 8.51 -1.76 15.85
C LYS A 34 7.62 -2.91 16.34
N ARG A 35 6.71 -2.65 17.29
CA ARG A 35 5.77 -3.67 17.80
C ARG A 35 4.82 -4.18 16.73
N GLU A 36 4.30 -3.28 15.87
CA GLU A 36 3.41 -3.68 14.78
C GLU A 36 4.13 -4.55 13.74
N LEU A 37 5.34 -4.19 13.36
CA LEU A 37 6.16 -4.95 12.42
C LEU A 37 6.55 -6.33 12.96
N GLU A 38 6.85 -6.43 14.25
CA GLU A 38 7.18 -7.72 14.91
C GLU A 38 6.05 -8.76 14.78
N GLN A 39 4.81 -8.32 14.53
CA GLN A 39 3.68 -9.21 14.32
C GLN A 39 3.66 -9.90 12.94
N VAL A 40 4.30 -9.32 11.93
CA VAL A 40 4.29 -9.83 10.55
C VAL A 40 5.66 -10.27 10.05
N LEU A 41 6.74 -9.79 10.63
CA LEU A 41 8.11 -10.17 10.23
C LEU A 41 8.40 -11.68 10.32
N PRO A 42 7.82 -12.46 11.26
CA PRO A 42 7.99 -13.92 11.26
C PRO A 42 7.48 -14.61 10.00
N ASP A 43 6.50 -14.02 9.30
CA ASP A 43 5.98 -14.51 8.02
C ASP A 43 6.95 -14.28 6.85
N ARG A 44 8.05 -13.57 7.07
CA ARG A 44 9.05 -13.19 6.06
C ARG A 44 8.43 -12.54 4.82
N PRO A 45 7.66 -11.45 5.00
CA PRO A 45 7.01 -10.81 3.88
C PRO A 45 8.02 -10.24 2.88
N ASP A 46 7.66 -10.31 1.60
CA ASP A 46 8.38 -9.63 0.53
C ASP A 46 8.03 -8.14 0.47
N LEU A 47 6.78 -7.82 0.84
CA LEU A 47 6.25 -6.46 0.87
C LEU A 47 5.41 -6.25 2.14
N ILE A 48 5.65 -5.14 2.82
CA ILE A 48 4.82 -4.64 3.92
C ILE A 48 4.23 -3.30 3.50
N VAL A 49 2.91 -3.15 3.63
CA VAL A 49 2.18 -1.93 3.29
C VAL A 49 1.64 -1.29 4.55
N LEU A 50 1.88 0.02 4.71
CA LEU A 50 1.47 0.83 5.84
C LEU A 50 0.35 1.81 5.45
N PRO A 51 -0.50 2.27 6.39
CA PRO A 51 -1.56 3.22 6.12
C PRO A 51 -1.04 4.59 5.71
N GLU A 52 -1.93 5.42 5.18
CA GLU A 52 -1.67 6.84 4.90
C GLU A 52 -1.20 7.58 6.15
N ALA A 53 -0.18 8.43 5.97
CA ALA A 53 0.36 9.27 7.05
C ALA A 53 0.55 8.49 8.36
N CYS A 54 1.19 7.32 8.25
CA CYS A 54 1.24 6.32 9.31
C CYS A 54 2.00 6.77 10.56
N ASP A 55 2.72 7.88 10.48
CA ASP A 55 3.46 8.48 11.58
C ASP A 55 2.80 9.77 12.14
N ARG A 56 1.52 9.96 11.83
CA ARG A 56 0.74 11.10 12.30
C ARG A 56 0.20 10.88 13.71
N TYR A 57 0.19 11.96 14.50
CA TYR A 57 -0.54 12.06 15.77
C TYR A 57 -1.82 12.88 15.58
N PRO A 58 -3.01 12.26 15.54
CA PRO A 58 -4.27 12.98 15.34
C PRO A 58 -4.56 14.03 16.42
N ALA A 59 -4.11 13.80 17.67
CA ALA A 59 -4.33 14.70 18.79
C ALA A 59 -3.52 16.00 18.73
N MET A 60 -2.47 16.07 17.90
CA MET A 60 -1.69 17.29 17.72
C MET A 60 -2.48 18.33 16.91
N ASN A 61 -2.48 19.57 17.35
CA ASN A 61 -2.95 20.68 16.53
C ASN A 61 -1.99 20.96 15.37
N LYS A 62 -2.32 21.95 14.53
CA LYS A 62 -1.53 22.25 13.33
C LYS A 62 -0.09 22.66 13.65
N GLU A 63 0.09 23.54 14.62
CA GLU A 63 1.42 24.03 15.02
C GLU A 63 2.29 22.90 15.57
N GLU A 64 1.75 22.12 16.49
CA GLU A 64 2.41 20.96 17.09
C GLU A 64 2.82 19.94 16.01
N ARG A 65 1.91 19.66 15.07
CA ARG A 65 2.16 18.70 13.98
C ARG A 65 3.23 19.20 13.02
N LEU A 66 3.24 20.47 12.65
CA LEU A 66 4.29 21.04 11.79
C LEU A 66 5.65 21.00 12.52
N SER A 67 5.69 21.37 13.80
CA SER A 67 6.90 21.27 14.63
C SER A 67 7.41 19.84 14.69
N TYR A 68 6.52 18.89 14.95
CA TYR A 68 6.84 17.45 14.98
C TYR A 68 7.35 16.97 13.62
N TYR A 69 6.69 17.26 12.51
CA TYR A 69 7.10 16.81 11.19
C TYR A 69 8.48 17.35 10.79
N ARG A 70 8.78 18.60 11.13
CA ARG A 70 10.11 19.20 10.88
C ARG A 70 11.20 18.56 11.76
N PHE A 71 10.89 18.35 13.05
CA PHE A 71 11.82 17.64 13.95
C PHE A 71 12.01 16.18 13.54
N ARG A 72 10.92 15.49 13.21
CA ARG A 72 10.95 14.12 12.71
C ARG A 72 11.90 14.01 11.52
N GLY A 73 11.81 14.96 10.56
CA GLY A 73 12.58 14.91 9.33
C GLY A 73 12.49 13.51 8.71
N ASP A 74 13.63 12.88 8.55
CA ASP A 74 13.76 11.55 7.96
C ASP A 74 13.92 10.40 8.98
N LYS A 75 13.87 10.70 10.28
CA LYS A 75 14.17 9.71 11.35
C LYS A 75 13.29 8.46 11.29
N ILE A 76 11.98 8.64 11.07
CA ILE A 76 11.04 7.51 10.98
C ILE A 76 11.19 6.79 9.63
N ARG A 77 11.40 7.51 8.55
CA ARG A 77 11.76 6.92 7.26
C ARG A 77 13.00 6.03 7.38
N ASP A 78 14.04 6.53 8.02
CA ASP A 78 15.31 5.81 8.18
C ASP A 78 15.17 4.57 9.08
N PHE A 79 14.28 4.63 10.08
CA PHE A 79 13.87 3.43 10.83
C PHE A 79 13.27 2.37 9.89
N PHE A 80 12.34 2.72 9.01
CA PHE A 80 11.76 1.77 8.06
C PHE A 80 12.78 1.29 7.02
N ARG A 81 13.70 2.13 6.59
CA ARG A 81 14.81 1.73 5.70
C ARG A 81 15.70 0.66 6.37
N ASP A 82 15.99 0.82 7.64
CA ASP A 82 16.77 -0.15 8.41
C ASP A 82 16.02 -1.49 8.57
N VAL A 83 14.72 -1.44 8.88
CA VAL A 83 13.87 -2.64 8.94
C VAL A 83 13.81 -3.37 7.60
N ALA A 84 13.59 -2.65 6.50
CA ALA A 84 13.57 -3.20 5.15
C ALA A 84 14.87 -3.93 4.81
N ARG A 85 16.00 -3.29 5.08
CA ARG A 85 17.34 -3.84 4.84
C ARG A 85 17.63 -5.09 5.67
N ARG A 86 17.33 -5.05 6.98
CA ARG A 86 17.58 -6.18 7.89
C ARG A 86 16.72 -7.40 7.58
N ASN A 87 15.49 -7.18 7.14
CA ASN A 87 14.54 -8.24 6.85
C ASN A 87 14.45 -8.59 5.35
N ARG A 88 15.22 -7.90 4.49
CA ARG A 88 15.25 -8.14 3.05
C ARG A 88 13.85 -8.05 2.43
N CYS A 89 13.05 -7.08 2.83
CA CYS A 89 11.68 -6.86 2.35
C CYS A 89 11.50 -5.44 1.79
N TYR A 90 10.48 -5.27 0.96
CA TYR A 90 9.99 -3.93 0.59
C TYR A 90 9.05 -3.39 1.66
N ILE A 91 9.08 -2.08 1.88
CA ILE A 91 8.14 -1.39 2.76
C ILE A 91 7.55 -0.19 2.02
N ALA A 92 6.23 -0.10 1.96
CA ALA A 92 5.52 1.09 1.49
C ALA A 92 5.20 1.97 2.70
N TYR A 93 6.01 2.99 2.91
CA TYR A 93 5.91 3.98 3.99
C TYR A 93 5.21 5.23 3.50
N SER A 94 4.09 5.60 4.12
CA SER A 94 3.29 6.75 3.73
C SER A 94 3.35 7.86 4.77
N ALA A 95 3.72 9.07 4.35
CA ALA A 95 3.94 10.22 5.24
C ALA A 95 3.72 11.57 4.54
N ALA A 96 3.41 12.59 5.34
CA ALA A 96 3.49 13.98 4.92
C ALA A 96 4.97 14.39 4.77
N ARG A 97 5.31 15.06 3.67
CA ARG A 97 6.67 15.47 3.34
C ARG A 97 6.74 16.95 3.04
N GLU A 98 7.63 17.68 3.71
CA GLU A 98 7.98 19.05 3.34
C GLU A 98 9.03 19.00 2.22
N MET A 99 8.78 19.78 1.17
CA MET A 99 9.70 19.91 0.05
C MET A 99 10.67 21.06 0.30
N PRO A 100 11.81 21.12 -0.42
CA PRO A 100 12.80 22.20 -0.23
C PRO A 100 12.24 23.60 -0.44
N ASP A 101 11.17 23.75 -1.22
CA ASP A 101 10.47 25.03 -1.44
C ASP A 101 9.44 25.36 -0.34
N GLY A 102 9.36 24.55 0.71
CA GLY A 102 8.42 24.71 1.82
C GLY A 102 6.99 24.25 1.53
N THR A 103 6.73 23.68 0.36
CA THR A 103 5.44 23.06 0.04
C THR A 103 5.38 21.63 0.58
N TRP A 104 4.16 21.11 0.73
CA TRP A 104 3.93 19.79 1.28
C TRP A 104 3.42 18.81 0.23
N ARG A 105 3.75 17.53 0.43
CA ARG A 105 3.19 16.41 -0.31
C ARG A 105 2.71 15.34 0.67
N ASN A 106 1.62 14.68 0.30
CA ASN A 106 1.23 13.41 0.91
C ASN A 106 1.79 12.30 0.02
N SER A 107 2.70 11.51 0.54
CA SER A 107 3.49 10.59 -0.30
C SER A 107 3.54 9.19 0.28
N THR A 108 3.63 8.20 -0.62
CA THR A 108 4.06 6.84 -0.27
C THR A 108 5.43 6.58 -0.89
N LEU A 109 6.39 6.21 -0.06
CA LEU A 109 7.75 5.86 -0.44
C LEU A 109 7.86 4.34 -0.48
N LEU A 110 8.30 3.80 -1.61
CA LEU A 110 8.64 2.39 -1.74
C LEU A 110 10.10 2.19 -1.37
N ILE A 111 10.33 1.57 -0.24
CA ILE A 111 11.67 1.23 0.27
C ILE A 111 12.00 -0.18 -0.19
N ASP A 112 13.14 -0.38 -0.81
CA ASP A 112 13.57 -1.69 -1.32
C ASP A 112 14.25 -2.57 -0.26
N ARG A 113 14.65 -3.78 -0.66
CA ARG A 113 15.31 -4.77 0.21
C ARG A 113 16.71 -4.36 0.72
N ASN A 114 17.29 -3.32 0.14
CA ASN A 114 18.55 -2.74 0.57
C ASN A 114 18.34 -1.52 1.48
N GLY A 115 17.08 -1.14 1.71
CA GLY A 115 16.71 0.06 2.44
C GLY A 115 16.81 1.34 1.59
N GLU A 116 16.91 1.24 0.27
CA GLU A 116 16.94 2.39 -0.61
C GLU A 116 15.53 2.78 -1.09
N ILE A 117 15.33 4.03 -1.44
CA ILE A 117 14.06 4.53 -1.96
C ILE A 117 13.95 4.15 -3.43
N ALA A 118 13.20 3.10 -3.72
CA ALA A 118 12.95 2.62 -5.08
C ALA A 118 11.93 3.49 -5.85
N GLY A 119 11.11 4.23 -5.15
CA GLY A 119 10.13 5.10 -5.77
C GLY A 119 9.35 5.97 -4.77
N ILE A 120 8.79 7.05 -5.27
CA ILE A 120 7.96 7.97 -4.49
C ILE A 120 6.70 8.27 -5.31
N TYR A 121 5.54 8.00 -4.73
CA TYR A 121 4.25 8.43 -5.24
C TYR A 121 3.73 9.59 -4.42
N ASN A 122 3.32 10.67 -5.07
CA ASN A 122 2.65 11.80 -4.44
C ASN A 122 1.14 11.73 -4.74
N LYS A 123 0.32 11.83 -3.71
CA LYS A 123 -1.14 11.82 -3.83
C LYS A 123 -1.61 12.79 -4.90
N ASN A 124 -2.34 12.28 -5.90
CA ASN A 124 -2.80 13.10 -7.04
C ASN A 124 -4.02 13.93 -6.67
N TYR A 125 -4.85 13.43 -5.78
CA TYR A 125 -6.10 14.07 -5.38
C TYR A 125 -6.13 14.29 -3.86
N PRO A 126 -5.39 15.31 -3.35
CA PRO A 126 -5.48 15.69 -1.95
C PRO A 126 -6.91 16.17 -1.63
N THR A 127 -7.32 15.95 -0.40
CA THR A 127 -8.64 16.41 0.09
C THR A 127 -8.66 17.94 0.20
N VAL A 128 -9.87 18.51 0.29
CA VAL A 128 -10.04 19.95 0.48
C VAL A 128 -9.26 20.45 1.69
N GLY A 129 -9.31 19.73 2.83
CA GLY A 129 -8.55 20.09 4.04
C GLY A 129 -7.04 20.04 3.83
N GLU A 130 -6.53 19.03 3.09
CA GLU A 130 -5.09 18.97 2.76
C GLU A 130 -4.65 20.19 1.95
N VAL A 131 -5.47 20.65 1.00
CA VAL A 131 -5.14 21.82 0.16
C VAL A 131 -5.27 23.12 0.95
N THR A 132 -6.40 23.33 1.64
CA THR A 132 -6.73 24.62 2.25
C THR A 132 -6.00 24.85 3.57
N GLU A 133 -5.90 23.81 4.40
CA GLU A 133 -5.31 23.92 5.74
C GLU A 133 -3.80 23.62 5.74
N TRP A 134 -3.38 22.60 4.98
CA TRP A 134 -2.01 22.08 5.00
C TRP A 134 -1.18 22.54 3.82
N LYS A 135 -1.79 23.22 2.83
CA LYS A 135 -1.13 23.64 1.59
C LYS A 135 -0.41 22.48 0.87
N THR A 136 -1.01 21.29 0.96
CA THR A 136 -0.53 20.10 0.27
C THR A 136 -0.78 20.27 -1.22
N LEU A 137 0.25 20.13 -2.01
CA LEU A 137 0.13 20.17 -3.47
C LEU A 137 -0.12 18.77 -4.02
N ALA A 138 -0.95 18.70 -5.05
CA ALA A 138 -1.25 17.48 -5.78
C ALA A 138 -0.01 16.94 -6.51
N GLY A 139 0.13 15.62 -6.52
CA GLY A 139 0.97 14.92 -7.49
C GLY A 139 0.32 14.97 -8.88
N LYS A 140 1.10 14.71 -9.91
CA LYS A 140 0.62 14.71 -11.31
C LYS A 140 0.84 13.39 -12.01
N GLU A 141 1.71 12.54 -11.45
CA GLU A 141 2.15 11.32 -12.07
C GLU A 141 1.44 10.09 -11.47
N ALA A 142 1.26 9.07 -12.29
CA ALA A 142 0.85 7.73 -11.88
C ALA A 142 1.97 6.74 -12.23
N PRO A 143 3.11 6.80 -11.52
CA PRO A 143 4.25 5.97 -11.83
C PRO A 143 4.00 4.51 -11.47
N VAL A 144 4.56 3.60 -12.26
CA VAL A 144 4.64 2.19 -11.95
C VAL A 144 6.11 1.85 -11.70
N PHE A 145 6.39 1.42 -10.47
CA PHE A 145 7.76 1.13 -10.03
C PHE A 145 8.11 -0.33 -10.29
N GLN A 146 9.32 -0.57 -10.78
CA GLN A 146 9.84 -1.92 -10.96
C GLN A 146 10.45 -2.41 -9.65
N THR A 147 9.99 -3.56 -9.18
CA THR A 147 10.59 -4.31 -8.07
C THR A 147 11.22 -5.60 -8.57
N ASP A 148 11.87 -6.35 -7.68
CA ASP A 148 12.42 -7.66 -8.03
C ASP A 148 11.35 -8.75 -8.20
N PHE A 149 10.11 -8.49 -7.77
CA PHE A 149 8.98 -9.42 -7.90
C PHE A 149 7.94 -8.98 -8.95
N GLY A 150 7.92 -7.73 -9.36
CA GLY A 150 6.94 -7.24 -10.31
C GLY A 150 6.82 -5.72 -10.35
N ARG A 151 5.78 -5.25 -11.02
CA ARG A 151 5.49 -3.84 -11.25
C ARG A 151 4.41 -3.36 -10.29
N VAL A 152 4.66 -2.26 -9.60
CA VAL A 152 3.82 -1.76 -8.50
C VAL A 152 3.32 -0.35 -8.80
N GLY A 153 1.99 -0.17 -8.80
CA GLY A 153 1.32 1.14 -8.76
C GLY A 153 0.91 1.52 -7.34
N MET A 154 0.60 2.79 -7.12
CA MET A 154 0.22 3.29 -5.80
C MET A 154 -0.96 4.26 -5.87
N ALA A 155 -1.78 4.25 -4.83
CA ALA A 155 -2.83 5.25 -4.60
C ALA A 155 -2.89 5.56 -3.10
N ILE A 156 -3.30 6.78 -2.77
CA ILE A 156 -3.43 7.23 -1.39
C ILE A 156 -4.85 7.75 -1.16
N CYS A 157 -5.60 7.06 -0.27
CA CYS A 157 -6.86 7.53 0.30
C CYS A 157 -7.84 8.06 -0.75
N PHE A 158 -8.08 9.36 -0.78
CA PHE A 158 -9.04 10.03 -1.66
C PHE A 158 -8.78 9.81 -3.16
N ASP A 159 -7.55 9.45 -3.54
CA ASP A 159 -7.19 9.08 -4.92
C ASP A 159 -8.11 8.01 -5.50
N LEU A 160 -8.56 7.07 -4.67
CA LEU A 160 -9.34 5.92 -5.13
C LEU A 160 -10.72 6.29 -5.69
N ASN A 161 -11.21 7.50 -5.40
CA ASN A 161 -12.47 8.01 -5.93
C ASN A 161 -12.36 8.50 -7.40
N PHE A 162 -11.16 8.62 -7.92
CA PHE A 162 -10.93 9.24 -9.23
C PHE A 162 -10.56 8.19 -10.28
N HIS A 163 -11.52 7.91 -11.14
CA HIS A 163 -11.39 6.93 -12.22
C HIS A 163 -10.19 7.19 -13.13
N GLU A 164 -9.87 8.46 -13.38
CA GLU A 164 -8.73 8.85 -14.21
C GLU A 164 -7.39 8.25 -13.74
N LEU A 165 -7.15 8.21 -12.43
CA LEU A 165 -5.93 7.59 -11.90
C LEU A 165 -5.91 6.08 -12.18
N LEU A 166 -7.05 5.40 -11.98
CA LEU A 166 -7.17 3.97 -12.25
C LEU A 166 -7.00 3.65 -13.74
N GLU A 167 -7.52 4.49 -14.63
CA GLU A 167 -7.32 4.38 -16.08
C GLU A 167 -5.84 4.47 -16.46
N ARG A 168 -5.10 5.39 -15.84
CA ARG A 168 -3.66 5.54 -16.08
C ARG A 168 -2.89 4.30 -15.64
N TYR A 169 -3.28 3.66 -14.54
CA TYR A 169 -2.71 2.39 -14.11
C TYR A 169 -3.15 1.23 -14.99
N ALA A 170 -4.43 1.16 -15.38
CA ALA A 170 -4.93 0.10 -16.26
C ALA A 170 -4.15 0.04 -17.58
N LYS A 171 -3.80 1.19 -18.17
CA LYS A 171 -2.97 1.28 -19.37
C LYS A 171 -1.54 0.78 -19.15
N GLN A 172 -0.99 0.97 -17.97
CA GLN A 172 0.37 0.55 -17.62
C GLN A 172 0.45 -0.90 -17.12
N ARG A 173 -0.67 -1.50 -16.71
CA ARG A 173 -0.78 -2.88 -16.23
C ARG A 173 0.22 -3.22 -15.12
N PRO A 174 0.15 -2.59 -13.94
CA PRO A 174 0.93 -3.03 -12.79
C PRO A 174 0.49 -4.41 -12.34
N ASP A 175 1.38 -5.21 -11.78
CA ASP A 175 1.05 -6.51 -11.18
C ASP A 175 0.29 -6.33 -9.86
N LEU A 176 0.59 -5.23 -9.14
CA LEU A 176 0.08 -4.94 -7.81
C LEU A 176 -0.19 -3.44 -7.67
N ILE A 177 -1.28 -3.08 -7.01
CA ILE A 177 -1.56 -1.71 -6.55
C ILE A 177 -1.51 -1.69 -5.03
N ILE A 178 -0.70 -0.79 -4.48
CA ILE A 178 -0.63 -0.46 -3.07
C ILE A 178 -1.60 0.70 -2.80
N PHE A 179 -2.43 0.55 -1.78
CA PHE A 179 -3.38 1.56 -1.34
C PHE A 179 -3.18 1.87 0.14
N SER A 180 -2.57 3.00 0.44
CA SER A 180 -2.38 3.51 1.79
C SER A 180 -3.48 4.51 2.11
N SER A 181 -4.29 4.28 3.17
CA SER A 181 -5.49 5.08 3.38
C SER A 181 -5.86 5.29 4.85
N MET A 182 -6.57 6.38 5.10
CA MET A 182 -7.28 6.67 6.34
C MET A 182 -8.77 6.30 6.24
N TYR A 183 -9.28 5.97 5.05
CA TYR A 183 -10.67 5.52 4.84
C TYR A 183 -10.69 4.21 4.06
N HIS A 184 -11.76 3.45 4.22
CA HIS A 184 -11.84 2.09 3.66
C HIS A 184 -11.88 2.06 2.12
N GLY A 185 -12.55 2.99 1.50
CA GLY A 185 -12.74 3.00 0.04
C GLY A 185 -13.82 2.04 -0.48
N GLY A 186 -14.34 1.18 0.37
CA GLY A 186 -15.49 0.31 0.06
C GLY A 186 -15.32 -0.49 -1.22
N LEU A 187 -16.35 -0.45 -2.07
CA LEU A 187 -16.39 -1.12 -3.37
C LEU A 187 -15.24 -0.72 -4.29
N MET A 188 -14.71 0.50 -4.15
CA MET A 188 -13.67 1.01 -5.04
C MET A 188 -12.34 0.26 -4.94
N GLN A 189 -12.05 -0.42 -3.83
CA GLN A 189 -10.88 -1.30 -3.75
C GLN A 189 -11.00 -2.47 -4.73
N GLY A 190 -12.15 -3.18 -4.72
CA GLY A 190 -12.43 -4.28 -5.65
C GLY A 190 -12.50 -3.80 -7.09
N TYR A 191 -13.14 -2.65 -7.32
CA TYR A 191 -13.19 -2.04 -8.65
C TYR A 191 -11.78 -1.70 -9.17
N GLY A 192 -10.91 -1.11 -8.34
CA GLY A 192 -9.54 -0.80 -8.71
C GLY A 192 -8.73 -2.04 -9.09
N ALA A 193 -8.83 -3.11 -8.30
CA ALA A 193 -8.21 -4.39 -8.61
C ALA A 193 -8.70 -4.95 -9.96
N TYR A 194 -10.01 -5.02 -10.12
CA TYR A 194 -10.65 -5.56 -11.33
C TYR A 194 -10.35 -4.71 -12.57
N HIS A 195 -10.51 -3.40 -12.47
CA HIS A 195 -10.28 -2.49 -13.60
C HIS A 195 -8.83 -2.52 -14.10
N CYS A 196 -7.87 -2.54 -13.18
CA CYS A 196 -6.45 -2.58 -13.49
C CYS A 196 -5.93 -4.00 -13.76
N ARG A 197 -6.74 -5.05 -13.55
CA ARG A 197 -6.31 -6.45 -13.61
C ARG A 197 -5.06 -6.71 -12.75
N SER A 198 -5.04 -6.13 -11.57
CA SER A 198 -3.90 -6.16 -10.65
C SER A 198 -4.32 -6.72 -9.30
N TYR A 199 -3.41 -7.37 -8.59
CA TYR A 199 -3.58 -7.53 -7.15
C TYR A 199 -3.69 -6.16 -6.50
N PHE A 200 -4.38 -6.10 -5.38
CA PHE A 200 -4.63 -4.85 -4.65
C PHE A 200 -4.40 -5.07 -3.16
N VAL A 201 -3.55 -4.27 -2.55
CA VAL A 201 -3.24 -4.35 -1.12
C VAL A 201 -3.62 -3.04 -0.47
N GLY A 202 -4.71 -3.06 0.29
CA GLY A 202 -5.20 -1.92 1.07
C GLY A 202 -4.70 -1.96 2.50
N ALA A 203 -3.90 -0.98 2.90
CA ALA A 203 -3.54 -0.72 4.28
C ALA A 203 -4.33 0.49 4.77
N ILE A 204 -5.33 0.22 5.59
CA ILE A 204 -6.29 1.17 6.10
C ILE A 204 -6.04 1.40 7.58
N ALA A 205 -6.05 2.65 8.03
CA ALA A 205 -5.95 2.95 9.46
C ALA A 205 -7.27 2.57 10.17
N GLY A 206 -7.33 1.35 10.63
CA GLY A 206 -8.50 0.67 11.17
C GLY A 206 -8.92 -0.55 10.33
N PRO A 207 -10.05 -1.20 10.60
CA PRO A 207 -10.52 -2.32 9.81
C PRO A 207 -11.21 -1.84 8.53
N GLU A 208 -11.21 -2.57 7.46
CA GLU A 208 -10.52 -3.82 7.17
C GLU A 208 -9.34 -3.57 6.22
N ASN A 209 -8.22 -4.21 6.47
CA ASN A 209 -7.11 -4.26 5.52
C ASN A 209 -7.35 -5.44 4.58
N ASN A 210 -7.27 -5.22 3.28
CA ASN A 210 -7.62 -6.22 2.27
C ASN A 210 -6.44 -6.53 1.35
N ILE A 211 -6.34 -7.82 1.00
CA ILE A 211 -5.54 -8.29 -0.12
C ILE A 211 -6.53 -8.88 -1.13
N LEU A 212 -6.63 -8.28 -2.31
CA LEU A 212 -7.57 -8.66 -3.36
C LEU A 212 -6.83 -9.22 -4.56
N ASN A 213 -7.46 -10.15 -5.25
CA ASN A 213 -6.94 -10.68 -6.52
C ASN A 213 -7.34 -9.78 -7.71
N PRO A 214 -6.80 -10.04 -8.93
CA PRO A 214 -7.11 -9.23 -10.12
C PRO A 214 -8.57 -9.25 -10.59
N LEU A 215 -9.42 -10.08 -10.02
CA LEU A 215 -10.86 -10.07 -10.25
C LEU A 215 -11.62 -9.28 -9.17
N GLY A 216 -10.91 -8.63 -8.25
CA GLY A 216 -11.51 -7.88 -7.15
C GLY A 216 -11.99 -8.75 -5.98
N ALA A 217 -11.75 -10.06 -6.04
CA ALA A 217 -12.13 -10.97 -4.99
C ALA A 217 -11.12 -10.95 -3.83
N ARG A 218 -11.62 -11.12 -2.61
CA ARG A 218 -10.82 -11.12 -1.40
C ARG A 218 -9.98 -12.39 -1.30
N VAL A 219 -8.66 -12.22 -1.19
CA VAL A 219 -7.70 -13.30 -0.87
C VAL A 219 -7.60 -13.44 0.65
N ALA A 220 -7.45 -12.31 1.34
CA ALA A 220 -7.37 -12.26 2.80
C ALA A 220 -7.75 -10.86 3.30
N CYS A 221 -8.19 -10.76 4.55
CA CYS A 221 -8.44 -9.49 5.21
C CYS A 221 -8.10 -9.52 6.69
N SER A 222 -7.84 -8.36 7.25
CA SER A 222 -7.75 -8.17 8.69
C SER A 222 -9.14 -8.24 9.34
N THR A 223 -9.15 -8.30 10.66
CA THR A 223 -10.38 -8.33 11.45
C THR A 223 -10.44 -7.12 12.38
N ASN A 224 -11.56 -6.94 13.07
CA ASN A 224 -11.69 -5.95 14.14
C ASN A 224 -10.84 -6.27 15.39
N TYR A 225 -10.29 -7.49 15.48
CA TYR A 225 -9.41 -7.90 16.58
C TYR A 225 -7.92 -7.75 16.23
N LEU A 226 -7.58 -7.98 14.96
CA LEU A 226 -6.21 -7.98 14.46
C LEU A 226 -6.10 -7.00 13.27
N PRO A 227 -5.49 -5.83 13.45
CA PRO A 227 -5.41 -4.80 12.40
C PRO A 227 -4.30 -5.10 11.39
N ARG A 228 -4.11 -6.36 11.05
CA ARG A 228 -3.09 -6.84 10.13
C ARG A 228 -3.54 -8.07 9.37
N VAL A 229 -2.97 -8.29 8.21
CA VAL A 229 -3.19 -9.47 7.40
C VAL A 229 -1.94 -9.79 6.59
N THR A 230 -1.61 -11.08 6.49
CA THR A 230 -0.54 -11.59 5.63
C THR A 230 -1.11 -12.67 4.71
N ALA A 231 -0.75 -12.62 3.44
CA ALA A 231 -1.09 -13.67 2.48
C ALA A 231 0.03 -13.89 1.45
N ALA A 232 0.14 -15.12 0.98
CA ALA A 232 0.92 -15.43 -0.20
C ALA A 232 0.07 -15.19 -1.45
N ILE A 233 0.62 -14.48 -2.42
CA ILE A 233 -0.01 -14.22 -3.71
C ILE A 233 0.91 -14.65 -4.85
N ASN A 234 0.31 -14.93 -6.01
CA ASN A 234 1.05 -15.36 -7.19
C ASN A 234 0.91 -14.32 -8.30
N LEU A 235 1.98 -13.57 -8.57
CA LEU A 235 2.01 -12.56 -9.62
C LEU A 235 2.23 -13.16 -11.03
N ASP A 236 2.48 -14.48 -11.13
CA ASP A 236 2.42 -15.20 -12.40
C ASP A 236 0.97 -15.57 -12.70
N TYR A 237 0.21 -14.62 -13.22
CA TYR A 237 -1.19 -14.77 -13.56
C TYR A 237 -1.51 -14.13 -14.90
N GLN A 238 -2.62 -14.55 -15.48
CA GLN A 238 -3.22 -13.90 -16.64
C GLN A 238 -4.74 -13.92 -16.49
N VAL A 239 -5.35 -12.76 -16.64
CA VAL A 239 -6.80 -12.65 -16.77
C VAL A 239 -7.15 -12.80 -18.25
N VAL A 240 -8.07 -13.70 -18.56
CA VAL A 240 -8.53 -13.97 -19.92
C VAL A 240 -10.06 -13.92 -19.96
N HIS A 241 -10.63 -13.49 -21.08
CA HIS A 241 -12.06 -13.66 -21.31
C HIS A 241 -12.39 -15.11 -21.66
N LEU A 242 -13.62 -15.53 -21.45
CA LEU A 242 -14.02 -16.92 -21.65
C LEU A 242 -14.40 -17.25 -23.09
N ASP A 243 -14.86 -16.27 -23.85
CA ASP A 243 -15.28 -16.48 -25.24
C ASP A 243 -14.15 -17.07 -26.07
N GLU A 244 -14.41 -18.22 -26.72
CA GLU A 244 -13.45 -19.02 -27.48
C GLU A 244 -12.19 -19.47 -26.70
N ASN A 245 -12.21 -19.41 -25.38
CA ASN A 245 -11.09 -19.83 -24.53
C ASN A 245 -11.36 -21.07 -23.65
N TRP A 246 -12.59 -21.56 -23.60
CA TRP A 246 -12.97 -22.72 -22.79
C TRP A 246 -12.09 -23.94 -23.04
N GLU A 247 -11.97 -24.36 -24.30
CA GLU A 247 -11.17 -25.54 -24.70
C GLU A 247 -9.68 -25.32 -24.44
N LYS A 248 -9.20 -24.08 -24.63
CA LYS A 248 -7.80 -23.71 -24.36
C LYS A 248 -7.47 -23.80 -22.87
N LEU A 249 -8.38 -23.37 -21.98
CA LEU A 249 -8.21 -23.49 -20.53
C LEU A 249 -8.15 -24.96 -20.10
N GLU A 250 -9.01 -25.80 -20.65
CA GLU A 250 -8.97 -27.24 -20.44
C GLU A 250 -7.66 -27.88 -20.93
N ALA A 251 -7.20 -27.50 -22.11
CA ALA A 251 -5.94 -27.97 -22.68
C ALA A 251 -4.74 -27.57 -21.84
N VAL A 252 -4.72 -26.31 -21.33
CA VAL A 252 -3.71 -25.80 -20.39
C VAL A 252 -3.70 -26.63 -19.10
N LYS A 253 -4.88 -26.92 -18.55
CA LYS A 253 -5.01 -27.74 -17.34
C LYS A 253 -4.52 -29.17 -17.55
N LYS A 254 -4.88 -29.78 -18.67
CA LYS A 254 -4.40 -31.13 -19.04
C LYS A 254 -2.88 -31.17 -19.21
N LYS A 255 -2.30 -30.14 -19.83
CA LYS A 255 -0.85 -30.06 -20.09
C LYS A 255 -0.01 -29.84 -18.85
N TYR A 256 -0.44 -28.94 -17.96
CA TYR A 256 0.38 -28.46 -16.84
C TYR A 256 -0.09 -28.97 -15.47
N GLY A 257 -1.26 -29.59 -15.39
CA GLY A 257 -1.80 -30.20 -14.18
C GLY A 257 -1.77 -29.25 -12.98
N ARG A 258 -1.13 -29.66 -11.87
CA ARG A 258 -0.97 -28.86 -10.66
C ARG A 258 -0.08 -27.62 -10.84
N GLY A 259 0.62 -27.49 -11.95
CA GLY A 259 1.43 -26.31 -12.27
C GLY A 259 0.62 -25.09 -12.66
N VAL A 260 -0.67 -25.25 -12.98
CA VAL A 260 -1.61 -24.18 -13.32
C VAL A 260 -2.88 -24.32 -12.51
N THR A 261 -3.32 -23.21 -11.92
CA THR A 261 -4.63 -23.09 -11.31
C THR A 261 -5.50 -22.22 -12.20
N VAL A 262 -6.64 -22.75 -12.61
CA VAL A 262 -7.68 -22.00 -13.31
C VAL A 262 -8.72 -21.61 -12.26
N PHE A 263 -8.94 -20.31 -12.09
CA PHE A 263 -9.98 -19.79 -11.22
C PHE A 263 -11.25 -19.58 -12.03
N ASP A 264 -12.36 -20.10 -11.55
CA ASP A 264 -13.66 -19.83 -12.13
C ASP A 264 -13.97 -18.31 -12.03
N PRO A 265 -14.63 -17.74 -13.06
CA PRO A 265 -15.00 -16.32 -13.05
C PRO A 265 -15.98 -15.97 -11.94
N GLY A 266 -16.69 -16.93 -11.41
CA GLY A 266 -17.70 -16.72 -10.36
C GLY A 266 -18.79 -15.77 -10.81
N PHE A 267 -19.24 -14.91 -9.89
CA PHE A 267 -20.31 -13.94 -10.14
C PHE A 267 -19.80 -12.52 -10.42
N VAL A 268 -18.54 -12.34 -10.74
CA VAL A 268 -17.93 -11.02 -10.97
C VAL A 268 -17.84 -10.63 -12.45
N GLY A 269 -18.48 -11.36 -13.31
CA GLY A 269 -18.61 -11.01 -14.72
C GLY A 269 -17.70 -11.75 -15.66
#